data_df5eb1d914a9fcf90bd53f2b7732064b
#
_entry.id   df5eb1d914a9fcf90bd53f2b7732064b
#
_cell.length_a   1.000
_cell.length_b   1.000
_cell.length_c   1.000
_cell.angle_alpha   90.00
_cell.angle_beta   90.00
_cell.angle_gamma   90.00
#
_symmetry.space_group_name_H-M   'P 1'
#
loop_
_entity.id
_entity.type
_entity.pdbx_description
1 polymer ?
#
loop_
_entity_poly.entity_id
_entity_poly.type
_entity_poly.pdbx_seq_one_letter_code
_entity_poly.pdbx_strand_id
1 'polypeptide(L)'
;NAGDISAKPDKTETAANDTSSDGKSSGRVEIDPGYEYIYDCVKGKKAIIFSNSREETEYVTATRRQIADNRGGRDNFLIHHGNLSASIREEAESKMKDDELKNVVCATVTMELGIDIGRLERIVQNDAPNSVSSFLQRLGRSGRRGTPPEMMMVFREENPLPNAPLPQLIPWGFLRALAI
;
A
#
# COMPACT_ATOMS: atom_id res chain seq x y z
N ASN A 1 -39.82 53.87 37.49
CA ASN A 1 -41.25 53.70 37.13
C ASN A 1 -41.33 52.51 36.17
N ALA A 2 -41.71 51.39 36.71
CA ALA A 2 -43.08 50.85 36.75
C ALA A 2 -43.43 50.32 35.34
N GLY A 3 -43.78 49.17 35.16
CA GLY A 3 -44.42 48.03 35.75
C GLY A 3 -44.56 47.01 34.64
N ASP A 4 -44.35 45.81 34.84
CA ASP A 4 -45.19 44.81 35.50
C ASP A 4 -46.18 44.10 34.55
N ILE A 5 -46.18 42.79 34.71
CA ILE A 5 -47.22 41.76 34.59
C ILE A 5 -47.34 41.00 33.26
N SER A 6 -46.85 39.77 33.24
CA SER A 6 -47.47 38.44 33.46
C SER A 6 -48.32 37.93 32.29
N ALA A 7 -48.07 36.75 31.84
CA ALA A 7 -48.86 35.54 32.03
C ALA A 7 -48.43 34.42 31.05
N LYS A 8 -48.12 33.25 31.59
CA LYS A 8 -48.37 31.93 31.01
C LYS A 8 -49.86 31.62 31.04
N PRO A 9 -50.42 30.72 30.25
CA PRO A 9 -50.15 29.28 30.34
C PRO A 9 -50.31 28.48 29.02
N ASP A 10 -49.70 27.37 28.95
CA ASP A 10 -50.15 25.97 29.14
C ASP A 10 -50.59 25.18 27.89
N LYS A 11 -49.92 24.02 27.75
CA LYS A 11 -50.32 22.70 27.20
C LYS A 11 -50.69 22.56 25.71
N THR A 12 -50.04 21.67 25.00
CA THR A 12 -50.33 20.23 24.96
C THR A 12 -49.33 19.47 24.09
N GLU A 13 -49.03 18.26 24.54
CA GLU A 13 -48.28 17.17 23.93
C GLU A 13 -48.76 16.81 22.52
N THR A 14 -47.79 16.43 21.66
CA THR A 14 -47.95 15.16 20.96
C THR A 14 -46.55 14.65 20.54
N ALA A 15 -46.25 13.46 21.00
CA ALA A 15 -45.10 12.66 20.61
C ALA A 15 -45.23 12.21 19.17
N ALA A 16 -44.17 12.37 18.39
CA ALA A 16 -43.93 11.57 17.22
C ALA A 16 -42.47 11.12 17.24
N ASN A 17 -42.38 9.86 17.51
CA ASN A 17 -41.20 9.03 17.48
C ASN A 17 -40.73 8.93 16.02
N ASP A 18 -39.60 9.53 15.71
CA ASP A 18 -38.91 9.27 14.42
C ASP A 18 -37.53 8.72 14.72
N THR A 19 -37.47 7.40 14.75
CA THR A 19 -36.26 6.60 14.75
C THR A 19 -35.64 6.68 13.35
N SER A 20 -34.85 7.71 13.13
CA SER A 20 -33.88 7.68 12.01
C SER A 20 -32.70 6.77 12.40
N SER A 21 -32.78 5.55 11.93
CA SER A 21 -31.67 4.63 11.89
C SER A 21 -30.57 5.23 10.98
N ASP A 22 -29.60 5.88 11.60
CA ASP A 22 -28.34 6.19 10.93
C ASP A 22 -27.64 4.88 10.58
N GLY A 23 -27.94 4.38 9.39
CA GLY A 23 -27.16 3.37 8.73
C GLY A 23 -25.77 3.95 8.44
N LYS A 24 -24.81 3.65 9.32
CA LYS A 24 -23.40 3.74 8.98
C LYS A 24 -23.17 2.86 7.75
N SER A 25 -23.30 3.43 6.57
CA SER A 25 -22.68 2.87 5.39
C SER A 25 -21.18 2.97 5.64
N SER A 26 -20.55 1.88 6.04
CA SER A 26 -19.12 1.72 5.97
C SER A 26 -18.74 1.87 4.49
N GLY A 27 -18.41 3.07 4.07
CA GLY A 27 -17.90 3.35 2.76
C GLY A 27 -16.66 2.50 2.58
N ARG A 28 -16.78 1.39 1.86
CA ARG A 28 -15.61 0.67 1.36
C ARG A 28 -14.85 1.67 0.51
N VAL A 29 -13.69 2.08 0.97
CA VAL A 29 -12.76 2.85 0.15
C VAL A 29 -12.45 1.96 -1.04
N GLU A 30 -12.80 2.41 -2.22
CA GLU A 30 -12.49 1.73 -3.47
C GLU A 30 -10.98 1.68 -3.61
N ILE A 31 -10.42 0.48 -3.52
CA ILE A 31 -8.98 0.26 -3.63
C ILE A 31 -8.67 0.06 -5.11
N ASP A 32 -7.66 0.78 -5.61
CA ASP A 32 -7.17 0.62 -6.97
C ASP A 32 -6.84 -0.87 -7.27
N PRO A 33 -7.40 -1.44 -8.35
CA PRO A 33 -7.19 -2.84 -8.73
C PRO A 33 -5.72 -3.25 -8.84
N GLY A 34 -4.83 -2.33 -9.20
CA GLY A 34 -3.39 -2.57 -9.24
C GLY A 34 -2.82 -2.94 -7.88
N TYR A 35 -3.34 -2.36 -6.82
CA TYR A 35 -2.93 -2.72 -5.46
C TYR A 35 -3.50 -4.09 -5.03
N GLU A 36 -4.70 -4.42 -5.41
CA GLU A 36 -5.24 -5.77 -5.18
C GLU A 36 -4.44 -6.84 -5.90
N TYR A 37 -4.07 -6.58 -7.16
CA TYR A 37 -3.22 -7.47 -7.94
C TYR A 37 -1.86 -7.72 -7.27
N ILE A 38 -1.18 -6.67 -6.81
CA ILE A 38 0.10 -6.84 -6.09
C ILE A 38 -0.11 -7.66 -4.81
N TYR A 39 -1.20 -7.42 -4.06
CA TYR A 39 -1.52 -8.20 -2.86
C TYR A 39 -1.62 -9.70 -3.20
N ASP A 40 -2.36 -10.05 -4.25
CA ASP A 40 -2.52 -11.45 -4.66
C ASP A 40 -1.19 -12.08 -5.13
N CYS A 41 -0.31 -11.28 -5.74
CA CYS A 41 1.02 -11.75 -6.16
C CYS A 41 1.96 -12.11 -5.00
N VAL A 42 1.80 -11.47 -3.84
CA VAL A 42 2.67 -11.69 -2.67
C VAL A 42 2.01 -12.50 -1.56
N LYS A 43 0.71 -12.73 -1.64
CA LYS A 43 -0.05 -13.49 -0.64
C LYS A 43 0.56 -14.88 -0.41
N GLY A 44 0.83 -15.20 0.86
CA GLY A 44 1.42 -16.48 1.26
C GLY A 44 2.87 -16.69 0.83
N LYS A 45 3.57 -15.63 0.41
CA LYS A 45 4.98 -15.68 0.02
C LYS A 45 5.82 -14.79 0.92
N LYS A 46 7.08 -15.17 1.09
CA LYS A 46 8.10 -14.29 1.61
C LYS A 46 8.56 -13.35 0.49
N ALA A 47 8.21 -12.08 0.58
CA ALA A 47 8.36 -11.16 -0.54
C ALA A 47 8.86 -9.78 -0.13
N ILE A 48 9.37 -9.07 -1.12
CA ILE A 48 9.70 -7.64 -1.01
C ILE A 48 8.95 -6.87 -2.10
N ILE A 49 8.37 -5.73 -1.72
CA ILE A 49 7.76 -4.77 -2.63
C ILE A 49 8.60 -3.50 -2.59
N PHE A 50 9.28 -3.20 -3.67
CA PHE A 50 10.05 -1.96 -3.80
C PHE A 50 9.19 -0.83 -4.35
N SER A 51 9.33 0.33 -3.73
CA SER A 51 8.78 1.61 -4.18
C SER A 51 9.89 2.64 -4.34
N ASN A 52 9.63 3.69 -5.10
CA ASN A 52 10.63 4.71 -5.42
C ASN A 52 10.69 5.85 -4.39
N SER A 53 9.65 6.00 -3.56
CA SER A 53 9.60 6.99 -2.48
C SER A 53 9.12 6.38 -1.17
N ARG A 54 9.37 7.08 -0.06
CA ARG A 54 8.88 6.70 1.27
C ARG A 54 7.37 6.82 1.35
N GLU A 55 6.81 7.90 0.81
CA GLU A 55 5.38 8.18 0.80
C GLU A 55 4.63 7.07 0.10
N GLU A 56 5.15 6.63 -1.04
CA GLU A 56 4.60 5.48 -1.77
C GLU A 56 4.73 4.19 -0.96
N THR A 57 5.87 3.97 -0.29
CA THR A 57 6.09 2.78 0.55
C THR A 57 5.10 2.74 1.71
N GLU A 58 4.85 3.86 2.38
CA GLU A 58 3.87 3.98 3.46
C GLU A 58 2.46 3.72 2.95
N TYR A 59 2.09 4.34 1.83
CA TYR A 59 0.77 4.16 1.19
C TYR A 59 0.55 2.71 0.75
N VAL A 60 1.53 2.11 0.08
CA VAL A 60 1.49 0.69 -0.34
C VAL A 60 1.32 -0.22 0.87
N THR A 61 2.06 0.02 1.95
CA THR A 61 1.96 -0.79 3.17
C THR A 61 0.57 -0.68 3.81
N ALA A 62 0.07 0.54 3.98
CA ALA A 62 -1.24 0.79 4.58
C ALA A 62 -2.37 0.15 3.76
N THR A 63 -2.32 0.30 2.44
CA THR A 63 -3.31 -0.28 1.53
C THR A 63 -3.30 -1.81 1.59
N ARG A 64 -2.12 -2.45 1.67
CA ARG A 64 -2.02 -3.92 1.79
C ARG A 64 -2.58 -4.44 3.10
N ARG A 65 -2.32 -3.76 4.21
CA ARG A 65 -2.91 -4.09 5.51
C ARG A 65 -4.42 -3.98 5.47
N GLN A 66 -4.95 -2.95 4.85
CA GLN A 66 -6.39 -2.78 4.67
C GLN A 66 -7.00 -3.89 3.80
N ILE A 67 -6.33 -4.29 2.70
CA ILE A 67 -6.79 -5.41 1.87
C ILE A 67 -6.77 -6.71 2.67
N ALA A 68 -5.71 -6.97 3.44
CA ALA A 68 -5.60 -8.14 4.29
C ALA A 68 -6.74 -8.20 5.30
N ASP A 69 -7.01 -7.09 5.99
CA ASP A 69 -8.08 -6.97 6.98
C ASP A 69 -9.46 -7.20 6.33
N ASN A 70 -9.75 -6.54 5.21
CA ASN A 70 -11.01 -6.68 4.47
C ASN A 70 -11.26 -8.12 3.99
N ARG A 71 -10.20 -8.88 3.72
CA ARG A 71 -10.25 -10.27 3.25
C ARG A 71 -10.10 -11.31 4.37
N GLY A 72 -10.07 -10.87 5.64
CA GLY A 72 -9.86 -11.75 6.80
C GLY A 72 -8.50 -12.43 6.78
N GLY A 73 -7.51 -11.83 6.11
CA GLY A 73 -6.14 -12.30 6.03
C GLY A 73 -5.30 -11.88 7.24
N ARG A 74 -4.11 -12.47 7.37
CA ARG A 74 -3.15 -12.07 8.40
C ARG A 74 -2.42 -10.81 7.95
N ASP A 75 -2.25 -9.84 8.87
CA ASP A 75 -1.32 -8.72 8.66
C ASP A 75 0.12 -9.22 8.85
N ASN A 76 0.80 -9.44 7.73
CA ASN A 76 2.20 -9.82 7.64
C ASN A 76 3.01 -8.81 6.84
N PHE A 77 2.51 -7.56 6.71
CA PHE A 77 3.15 -6.49 5.98
C PHE A 77 4.03 -5.65 6.88
N LEU A 78 5.32 -5.62 6.54
CA LEU A 78 6.36 -4.84 7.20
C LEU A 78 6.72 -3.63 6.34
N ILE A 79 7.32 -2.62 6.96
CA ILE A 79 7.76 -1.40 6.28
C ILE A 79 9.24 -1.14 6.57
N HIS A 80 9.98 -0.67 5.54
CA HIS A 80 11.38 -0.35 5.69
C HIS A 80 11.82 0.81 4.79
N HIS A 81 12.09 1.97 5.39
CA HIS A 81 12.67 3.13 4.71
C HIS A 81 13.50 3.98 5.69
N GLY A 82 14.32 4.88 5.13
CA GLY A 82 15.32 5.62 5.91
C GLY A 82 14.81 6.52 7.03
N ASN A 83 13.54 6.97 6.97
CA ASN A 83 12.96 7.86 7.98
C ASN A 83 12.36 7.13 9.19
N LEU A 84 12.32 5.80 9.16
CA LEU A 84 11.86 5.00 10.30
C LEU A 84 12.94 4.95 11.39
N SER A 85 12.51 4.80 12.64
CA SER A 85 13.43 4.54 13.74
C SER A 85 14.25 3.27 13.51
N ALA A 86 15.44 3.21 14.10
CA ALA A 86 16.28 2.01 13.98
C ALA A 86 15.54 0.75 14.45
N SER A 87 14.80 0.86 15.58
CA SER A 87 14.06 -0.28 16.14
C SER A 87 13.02 -0.89 15.17
N ILE A 88 12.27 -0.05 14.44
CA ILE A 88 11.28 -0.53 13.46
C ILE A 88 11.98 -1.23 12.28
N ARG A 89 13.09 -0.67 11.81
CA ARG A 89 13.86 -1.27 10.72
C ARG A 89 14.47 -2.61 11.12
N GLU A 90 15.11 -2.67 12.28
CA GLU A 90 15.71 -3.88 12.84
C GLU A 90 14.66 -4.99 13.10
N GLU A 91 13.47 -4.61 13.55
CA GLU A 91 12.34 -5.53 13.70
C GLU A 91 11.92 -6.11 12.35
N ALA A 92 11.77 -5.27 11.32
CA ALA A 92 11.43 -5.72 9.98
C ALA A 92 12.51 -6.65 9.39
N GLU A 93 13.78 -6.29 9.56
CA GLU A 93 14.92 -7.11 9.14
C GLU A 93 14.96 -8.46 9.86
N SER A 94 14.76 -8.47 11.18
CA SER A 94 14.73 -9.68 11.98
C SER A 94 13.61 -10.63 11.55
N LYS A 95 12.39 -10.08 11.34
CA LYS A 95 11.25 -10.87 10.86
C LYS A 95 11.43 -11.39 9.43
N MET A 96 12.22 -10.69 8.61
CA MET A 96 12.56 -11.12 7.26
C MET A 96 13.69 -12.16 7.21
N LYS A 97 14.47 -12.35 8.26
CA LYS A 97 15.49 -13.42 8.32
C LYS A 97 14.87 -14.80 8.50
N ASP A 98 13.71 -14.87 9.13
CA ASP A 98 13.01 -16.13 9.36
C ASP A 98 12.38 -16.62 8.03
N ASP A 99 12.89 -17.72 7.50
CA ASP A 99 12.42 -18.29 6.23
C ASP A 99 11.08 -19.02 6.36
N GLU A 100 10.65 -19.38 7.57
CA GLU A 100 9.36 -19.99 7.82
C GLU A 100 8.21 -18.98 7.81
N LEU A 101 8.52 -17.73 8.10
CA LEU A 101 7.55 -16.64 8.10
C LEU A 101 7.34 -16.09 6.69
N LYS A 102 6.11 -16.13 6.23
CA LYS A 102 5.71 -15.56 4.94
C LYS A 102 5.40 -14.06 5.08
N ASN A 103 6.42 -13.32 5.51
CA ASN A 103 6.32 -11.87 5.65
C ASN A 103 6.58 -11.15 4.32
N VAL A 104 5.94 -10.02 4.15
CA VAL A 104 6.11 -9.12 3.01
C VAL A 104 6.63 -7.78 3.52
N VAL A 105 7.77 -7.33 3.03
CA VAL A 105 8.30 -6.01 3.37
C VAL A 105 8.11 -5.04 2.21
N CYS A 106 7.51 -3.87 2.49
CA CYS A 106 7.47 -2.75 1.56
C CYS A 106 8.65 -1.85 1.86
N ALA A 107 9.51 -1.60 0.87
CA ALA A 107 10.78 -0.91 1.09
C ALA A 107 11.16 0.05 -0.05
N THR A 108 11.99 1.02 0.30
CA THR A 108 12.71 1.87 -0.66
C THR A 108 14.12 1.28 -0.95
N VAL A 109 15.04 2.10 -1.38
CA VAL A 109 16.46 1.76 -1.63
C VAL A 109 17.17 1.15 -0.41
N THR A 110 16.64 1.33 0.79
CA THR A 110 17.26 0.84 2.03
C THR A 110 17.45 -0.68 2.08
N MET A 111 16.70 -1.43 1.30
CA MET A 111 16.82 -2.88 1.19
C MET A 111 17.49 -3.36 -0.11
N GLU A 112 18.09 -2.46 -0.88
CA GLU A 112 18.85 -2.83 -2.08
C GLU A 112 20.20 -3.48 -1.74
N LEU A 113 20.86 -3.01 -0.69
CA LEU A 113 22.22 -3.42 -0.33
C LEU A 113 22.36 -3.84 1.14
N GLY A 114 23.29 -4.77 1.37
CA GLY A 114 23.91 -5.02 2.67
C GLY A 114 23.06 -5.73 3.74
N ILE A 115 21.79 -5.97 3.52
CA ILE A 115 20.92 -6.60 4.50
C ILE A 115 20.68 -8.06 4.14
N ASP A 116 20.95 -8.96 5.07
CA ASP A 116 20.56 -10.35 4.95
C ASP A 116 19.11 -10.53 5.38
N ILE A 117 18.24 -10.74 4.41
CA ILE A 117 16.81 -10.95 4.59
C ILE A 117 16.36 -12.39 4.28
N GLY A 118 17.32 -13.29 4.18
CA GLY A 118 17.04 -14.69 3.84
C GLY A 118 16.57 -14.86 2.40
N ARG A 119 15.85 -15.96 2.14
CA ARG A 119 15.40 -16.31 0.80
C ARG A 119 14.06 -15.65 0.46
N LEU A 120 14.05 -14.85 -0.59
CA LEU A 120 12.81 -14.29 -1.14
C LEU A 120 12.19 -15.22 -2.18
N GLU A 121 10.87 -15.35 -2.11
CA GLU A 121 10.07 -16.11 -3.08
C GLU A 121 9.50 -15.20 -4.16
N ARG A 122 9.41 -13.89 -3.88
CA ARG A 122 8.89 -12.89 -4.83
C ARG A 122 9.54 -11.53 -4.61
N ILE A 123 9.88 -10.87 -5.71
CA ILE A 123 10.20 -9.45 -5.72
C ILE A 123 9.17 -8.75 -6.60
N VAL A 124 8.60 -7.68 -6.09
CA VAL A 124 7.71 -6.79 -6.82
C VAL A 124 8.32 -5.40 -6.83
N GLN A 125 8.33 -4.78 -7.98
CA GLN A 125 8.71 -3.41 -8.18
C GLN A 125 7.47 -2.60 -8.56
N ASN A 126 7.12 -1.62 -7.75
CA ASN A 126 6.05 -0.67 -8.04
C ASN A 126 6.64 0.49 -8.84
N ASP A 127 6.17 0.66 -10.07
CA ASP A 127 6.71 1.53 -11.11
C ASP A 127 8.16 1.22 -11.54
N ALA A 128 8.68 1.91 -12.56
CA ALA A 128 10.04 1.72 -13.03
C ALA A 128 11.06 2.17 -11.96
N PRO A 129 12.12 1.42 -11.71
CA PRO A 129 13.22 1.87 -10.85
C PRO A 129 13.82 3.19 -11.35
N ASN A 130 14.47 3.93 -10.46
CA ASN A 130 15.05 5.23 -10.82
C ASN A 130 16.36 5.12 -11.62
N SER A 131 16.98 3.95 -11.62
CA SER A 131 18.25 3.70 -12.32
C SER A 131 18.45 2.22 -12.61
N VAL A 132 19.31 1.94 -13.60
CA VAL A 132 19.81 0.59 -13.91
C VAL A 132 20.46 -0.04 -12.67
N SER A 133 21.22 0.73 -11.91
CA SER A 133 21.89 0.24 -10.69
C SER A 133 20.85 -0.25 -9.65
N SER A 134 19.82 0.54 -9.37
CA SER A 134 18.74 0.11 -8.49
C SER A 134 18.02 -1.13 -9.02
N PHE A 135 17.75 -1.19 -10.31
CA PHE A 135 17.17 -2.38 -10.93
C PHE A 135 17.99 -3.63 -10.66
N LEU A 136 19.28 -3.60 -10.96
CA LEU A 136 20.18 -4.74 -10.78
C LEU A 136 20.34 -5.14 -9.31
N GLN A 137 20.43 -4.17 -8.40
CA GLN A 137 20.55 -4.43 -6.97
C GLN A 137 19.28 -5.07 -6.40
N ARG A 138 18.11 -4.62 -6.84
CA ARG A 138 16.81 -5.21 -6.46
C ARG A 138 16.66 -6.59 -7.05
N LEU A 139 16.94 -6.75 -8.35
CA LEU A 139 16.88 -8.05 -9.03
C LEU A 139 17.82 -9.07 -8.38
N GLY A 140 19.00 -8.65 -7.95
CA GLY A 140 19.98 -9.49 -7.25
C GLY A 140 19.54 -10.01 -5.88
N ARG A 141 18.37 -9.56 -5.36
CA ARG A 141 17.73 -10.11 -4.16
C ARG A 141 16.95 -11.41 -4.41
N SER A 142 16.72 -11.78 -5.68
CA SER A 142 16.12 -13.04 -6.12
C SER A 142 17.15 -13.97 -6.77
N GLY A 143 16.74 -15.17 -7.17
CA GLY A 143 17.55 -16.05 -8.01
C GLY A 143 18.75 -16.71 -7.33
N ARG A 144 18.71 -16.98 -6.04
CA ARG A 144 19.79 -17.67 -5.34
C ARG A 144 19.78 -19.19 -5.64
N ARG A 145 20.97 -19.81 -5.73
CA ARG A 145 21.21 -21.26 -5.90
C ARG A 145 20.72 -21.86 -7.23
N GLY A 146 21.06 -21.18 -8.34
CA GLY A 146 20.87 -21.76 -9.67
C GLY A 146 19.49 -21.52 -10.30
N THR A 147 18.60 -20.79 -9.63
CA THR A 147 17.40 -20.27 -10.26
C THR A 147 17.68 -18.86 -10.82
N PRO A 148 17.19 -18.53 -12.02
CA PRO A 148 17.35 -17.19 -12.55
C PRO A 148 16.66 -16.16 -11.64
N PRO A 149 17.22 -14.94 -11.54
CA PRO A 149 16.57 -13.88 -10.80
C PRO A 149 15.28 -13.43 -11.52
N GLU A 150 14.21 -13.23 -10.75
CA GLU A 150 12.93 -12.77 -11.26
C GLU A 150 12.44 -11.56 -10.47
N MET A 151 11.92 -10.58 -11.20
CA MET A 151 11.24 -9.41 -10.62
C MET A 151 9.97 -9.15 -11.39
N MET A 152 8.88 -9.00 -10.67
CA MET A 152 7.63 -8.52 -11.24
C MET A 152 7.61 -6.98 -11.17
N MET A 153 7.36 -6.33 -12.29
CA MET A 153 7.14 -4.89 -12.33
C MET A 153 5.66 -4.61 -12.54
N VAL A 154 5.11 -3.69 -11.78
CA VAL A 154 3.72 -3.26 -11.87
C VAL A 154 3.70 -1.77 -12.13
N PHE A 155 3.08 -1.39 -13.25
CA PHE A 155 2.93 0.01 -13.65
C PHE A 155 1.49 0.42 -13.51
N ARG A 156 1.29 1.64 -13.02
CA ARG A 156 -0.01 2.30 -13.01
C ARG A 156 0.01 3.36 -14.09
N GLU A 157 -0.77 3.12 -15.11
CA GLU A 157 -0.96 4.07 -16.20
C GLU A 157 -2.39 4.61 -16.11
N GLU A 158 -2.55 5.91 -16.26
CA GLU A 158 -3.88 6.51 -16.33
C GLU A 158 -4.53 6.17 -17.66
N ASN A 159 -5.81 5.82 -17.63
CA ASN A 159 -6.57 5.67 -18.87
C ASN A 159 -6.71 7.04 -19.53
N PRO A 160 -6.22 7.21 -20.75
CA PRO A 160 -6.30 8.50 -21.42
C PRO A 160 -7.76 8.86 -21.71
N LEU A 161 -8.08 10.15 -21.56
CA LEU A 161 -9.39 10.66 -21.94
C LEU A 161 -9.61 10.52 -23.45
N PRO A 162 -10.86 10.36 -23.92
CA PRO A 162 -11.17 10.46 -25.35
C PRO A 162 -10.60 11.79 -25.89
N ASN A 163 -9.85 11.73 -26.98
CA ASN A 163 -9.15 12.87 -27.59
C ASN A 163 -7.95 13.43 -26.81
N ALA A 164 -7.37 12.66 -25.89
CA ALA A 164 -6.13 13.05 -25.22
C ALA A 164 -5.00 13.26 -26.25
N PRO A 165 -4.11 14.26 -26.04
CA PRO A 165 -2.96 14.46 -26.93
C PRO A 165 -1.97 13.27 -26.81
N LEU A 166 -1.22 13.03 -27.89
CA LEU A 166 -0.30 11.88 -28.02
C LEU A 166 0.57 11.62 -26.78
N PRO A 167 1.15 12.62 -26.10
CA PRO A 167 1.97 12.38 -24.91
C PRO A 167 1.21 11.69 -23.76
N GLN A 168 -0.10 11.89 -23.65
CA GLN A 168 -0.94 11.25 -22.62
C GLN A 168 -1.36 9.83 -23.00
N LEU A 169 -1.22 9.46 -24.27
CA LEU A 169 -1.51 8.09 -24.75
C LEU A 169 -0.33 7.13 -24.57
N ILE A 170 0.84 7.66 -24.20
CA ILE A 170 2.07 6.88 -24.12
C ILE A 170 2.24 6.33 -22.71
N PRO A 171 2.41 5.01 -22.53
CA PRO A 171 2.66 4.39 -21.22
C PRO A 171 4.11 4.66 -20.77
N TRP A 172 4.34 5.86 -20.24
CA TRP A 172 5.68 6.34 -19.88
C TRP A 172 6.35 5.50 -18.80
N GLY A 173 5.60 4.98 -17.85
CA GLY A 173 6.12 4.10 -16.81
C GLY A 173 6.72 2.83 -17.41
N PHE A 174 5.98 2.19 -18.29
CA PHE A 174 6.44 0.99 -19.00
C PHE A 174 7.64 1.27 -19.92
N LEU A 175 7.58 2.33 -20.72
CA LEU A 175 8.71 2.70 -21.60
C LEU A 175 9.99 3.02 -20.82
N ARG A 176 9.85 3.69 -19.66
CA ARG A 176 10.98 3.94 -18.78
C ARG A 176 11.61 2.65 -18.26
N ALA A 177 10.80 1.65 -17.94
CA ALA A 177 11.33 0.35 -17.52
C ALA A 177 12.06 -0.38 -18.65
N LEU A 178 11.60 -0.25 -19.89
CA LEU A 178 12.29 -0.82 -21.06
C LEU A 178 13.62 -0.13 -21.38
N ALA A 179 13.77 1.12 -20.94
CA ALA A 179 15.00 1.91 -21.14
C ALA A 179 16.07 1.67 -20.07
N ILE A 180 15.75 0.94 -19.01
CA ILE A 180 16.64 0.52 -17.92
C ILE A 180 17.27 -0.84 -18.26
#